data_fbc008b4e8f89bc6352550658f67edb7
#
_entry.id   fbc008b4e8f89bc6352550658f67edb7
#
_cell.length_a   1.000
_cell.length_b   1.000
_cell.length_c   1.000
_cell.angle_alpha   90.00
_cell.angle_beta   90.00
_cell.angle_gamma   90.00
#
_symmetry.space_group_name_H-M   'P 1'
#
loop_
_entity.id
_entity.type
_entity.pdbx_description
1 polymer ?
#
loop_
_entity_poly.entity_id
_entity_poly.type
_entity_poly.pdbx_seq_one_letter_code
_entity_poly.pdbx_strand_id
1 'polypeptide(L)'
;ECQISRNGASVGGGLYACVANNSLIFGNTARGDGGGAYNCSATNCTIVLNTATTLGEGGGVYGGSLMNCVVYDNIAFGSFNFYFPSNVLMNYCCTTPLPTNGIGNITNEPIFVNFNGSDFHLQSNSPCINAGNNAYVTSTTDLDGNPRIVGGTVDIGAYEYQTPTSIISYAWLQQYGLPTDGSADFADYDGTGMNVYQDWIAGLNPTNVLSVLAMLPPAPTNNPAGLVVSWESVSNRTYFLQSSTNLGAQPVFSTIQSNIVGQTGTTSYNDTNAVGNGPFFYRVGVQQ
;
A
#
# COMPACT_ATOMS: atom_id res chain seq x y z
N GLU A 1 -18.97 -10.99 -1.46
CA GLU A 1 -18.42 -11.89 -0.43
C GLU A 1 -18.82 -13.32 -0.77
N CYS A 2 -17.91 -14.09 -1.33
CA CYS A 2 -18.19 -15.46 -1.79
C CYS A 2 -16.92 -16.28 -1.83
N GLN A 3 -17.10 -17.59 -1.70
CA GLN A 3 -16.11 -18.56 -2.10
C GLN A 3 -16.47 -19.12 -3.48
N ILE A 4 -15.59 -18.95 -4.46
CA ILE A 4 -15.79 -19.37 -5.85
C ILE A 4 -14.69 -20.37 -6.19
N SER A 5 -15.05 -21.64 -6.26
CA SER A 5 -14.04 -22.68 -6.39
C SER A 5 -14.44 -23.83 -7.31
N ARG A 6 -13.44 -24.45 -7.92
CA ARG A 6 -13.56 -25.67 -8.73
C ARG A 6 -14.55 -25.58 -9.89
N ASN A 7 -14.72 -24.37 -10.43
CA ASN A 7 -15.52 -24.13 -11.63
C ASN A 7 -14.64 -24.29 -12.87
N GLY A 8 -15.28 -24.56 -14.02
CA GLY A 8 -14.60 -24.68 -15.30
C GLY A 8 -15.35 -23.94 -16.41
N ALA A 9 -14.62 -23.21 -17.26
CA ALA A 9 -15.18 -22.45 -18.36
C ALA A 9 -14.23 -22.42 -19.57
N SER A 10 -14.69 -21.81 -20.66
CA SER A 10 -13.81 -21.55 -21.80
C SER A 10 -12.82 -20.42 -21.50
N VAL A 11 -13.30 -19.35 -20.83
CA VAL A 11 -12.53 -18.22 -20.28
C VAL A 11 -13.16 -17.81 -18.96
N GLY A 12 -12.37 -17.24 -18.05
CA GLY A 12 -12.88 -16.84 -16.73
C GLY A 12 -13.40 -18.02 -15.93
N GLY A 13 -12.55 -19.00 -15.59
CA GLY A 13 -12.97 -20.25 -14.96
C GLY A 13 -13.83 -20.05 -13.71
N GLY A 14 -13.48 -19.12 -12.85
CA GLY A 14 -14.29 -18.71 -11.70
C GLY A 14 -15.24 -17.55 -12.00
N LEU A 15 -14.73 -16.50 -12.62
CA LEU A 15 -15.44 -15.22 -12.83
C LEU A 15 -15.21 -14.68 -14.24
N TYR A 16 -16.23 -14.06 -14.82
CA TYR A 16 -16.20 -13.42 -16.13
C TYR A 16 -16.88 -12.06 -16.11
N ALA A 17 -16.15 -11.00 -16.49
CA ALA A 17 -16.64 -9.62 -16.68
C ALA A 17 -17.52 -9.11 -15.51
N CYS A 18 -17.05 -9.22 -14.28
CA CYS A 18 -17.81 -8.88 -13.09
C CYS A 18 -16.97 -8.13 -12.04
N VAL A 19 -17.61 -7.77 -10.93
CA VAL A 19 -16.98 -7.18 -9.75
C VAL A 19 -16.98 -8.20 -8.61
N ALA A 20 -15.82 -8.42 -7.99
CA ALA A 20 -15.67 -9.28 -6.84
C ALA A 20 -15.09 -8.48 -5.66
N ASN A 21 -15.72 -8.59 -4.50
CA ASN A 21 -15.24 -7.98 -3.26
C ASN A 21 -15.19 -9.03 -2.15
N ASN A 22 -14.18 -8.94 -1.28
CA ASN A 22 -14.01 -9.83 -0.12
C ASN A 22 -14.30 -11.30 -0.48
N SER A 23 -13.64 -11.81 -1.52
CA SER A 23 -13.97 -13.13 -2.05
C SER A 23 -12.73 -14.00 -2.20
N LEU A 24 -12.92 -15.28 -1.97
CA LEU A 24 -11.92 -16.32 -2.23
C LEU A 24 -12.22 -17.00 -3.56
N ILE A 25 -11.27 -16.95 -4.50
CA ILE A 25 -11.39 -17.50 -5.86
C ILE A 25 -10.27 -18.52 -6.04
N PHE A 26 -10.57 -19.82 -5.94
CA PHE A 26 -9.52 -20.81 -5.97
C PHE A 26 -9.88 -22.10 -6.70
N GLY A 27 -8.86 -22.74 -7.28
CA GLY A 27 -9.01 -24.04 -7.92
C GLY A 27 -9.93 -24.02 -9.15
N ASN A 28 -10.18 -22.86 -9.76
CA ASN A 28 -10.99 -22.75 -10.97
C ASN A 28 -10.11 -22.96 -12.21
N THR A 29 -10.70 -23.41 -13.31
CA THR A 29 -10.00 -23.72 -14.54
C THR A 29 -10.66 -23.09 -15.75
N ALA A 30 -9.89 -22.35 -16.56
CA ALA A 30 -10.27 -21.92 -17.88
C ALA A 30 -9.54 -22.75 -18.95
N ARG A 31 -10.18 -23.04 -20.09
CA ARG A 31 -9.48 -23.61 -21.25
C ARG A 31 -8.57 -22.57 -21.92
N GLY A 32 -9.02 -21.33 -22.02
CA GLY A 32 -8.25 -20.16 -22.44
C GLY A 32 -7.86 -19.31 -21.23
N ASP A 33 -8.02 -18.03 -21.34
CA ASP A 33 -7.51 -17.03 -20.42
C ASP A 33 -8.30 -16.89 -19.11
N GLY A 34 -7.61 -16.43 -18.05
CA GLY A 34 -8.22 -16.09 -16.78
C GLY A 34 -8.75 -17.31 -16.03
N GLY A 35 -7.86 -18.20 -15.54
CA GLY A 35 -8.27 -19.38 -14.78
C GLY A 35 -9.18 -19.04 -13.60
N GLY A 36 -8.83 -18.06 -12.80
CA GLY A 36 -9.67 -17.53 -11.73
C GLY A 36 -10.68 -16.50 -12.21
N ALA A 37 -10.21 -15.46 -12.94
CA ALA A 37 -11.05 -14.35 -13.34
C ALA A 37 -10.62 -13.76 -14.72
N TYR A 38 -11.61 -13.37 -15.52
CA TYR A 38 -11.42 -12.73 -16.81
C TYR A 38 -12.13 -11.37 -16.85
N ASN A 39 -11.38 -10.28 -17.11
CA ASN A 39 -11.89 -8.90 -17.15
C ASN A 39 -12.75 -8.51 -15.95
N CYS A 40 -12.33 -8.87 -14.74
CA CYS A 40 -13.03 -8.55 -13.51
C CYS A 40 -12.32 -7.43 -12.74
N SER A 41 -13.09 -6.62 -12.03
CA SER A 41 -12.56 -5.76 -10.99
C SER A 41 -12.66 -6.48 -9.65
N ALA A 42 -11.52 -6.66 -8.96
CA ALA A 42 -11.50 -7.35 -7.67
C ALA A 42 -10.88 -6.47 -6.57
N THR A 43 -11.51 -6.47 -5.40
CA THR A 43 -11.03 -5.75 -4.22
C THR A 43 -11.09 -6.66 -3.00
N ASN A 44 -10.02 -6.64 -2.18
CA ASN A 44 -9.90 -7.49 -1.00
C ASN A 44 -10.20 -8.97 -1.33
N CYS A 45 -9.59 -9.51 -2.37
CA CYS A 45 -9.80 -10.89 -2.80
C CYS A 45 -8.51 -11.72 -2.69
N THR A 46 -8.68 -13.03 -2.44
CA THR A 46 -7.61 -14.02 -2.52
C THR A 46 -7.86 -14.92 -3.74
N ILE A 47 -6.96 -14.87 -4.73
CA ILE A 47 -7.07 -15.54 -6.03
C ILE A 47 -5.89 -16.50 -6.17
N VAL A 48 -6.10 -17.78 -5.88
CA VAL A 48 -5.03 -18.77 -5.75
C VAL A 48 -5.39 -20.11 -6.39
N LEU A 49 -4.38 -20.88 -6.81
CA LEU A 49 -4.55 -22.23 -7.36
C LEU A 49 -5.48 -22.31 -8.57
N ASN A 50 -5.69 -21.23 -9.30
CA ASN A 50 -6.47 -21.26 -10.53
C ASN A 50 -5.59 -21.58 -11.73
N THR A 51 -6.17 -22.13 -12.79
CA THR A 51 -5.43 -22.64 -13.95
C THR A 51 -6.03 -22.16 -15.26
N ALA A 52 -5.22 -21.55 -16.11
CA ALA A 52 -5.52 -21.34 -17.52
C ALA A 52 -4.77 -22.41 -18.34
N THR A 53 -5.51 -23.22 -19.11
CA THR A 53 -4.93 -24.31 -19.91
C THR A 53 -4.81 -23.91 -21.39
N THR A 54 -4.38 -24.81 -22.26
CA THR A 54 -4.41 -24.65 -23.74
C THR A 54 -3.86 -23.30 -24.24
N LEU A 55 -2.62 -22.95 -23.86
CA LEU A 55 -1.95 -21.69 -24.22
C LEU A 55 -2.64 -20.42 -23.64
N GLY A 56 -3.52 -20.56 -22.66
CA GLY A 56 -4.16 -19.44 -21.97
C GLY A 56 -3.19 -18.66 -21.10
N GLU A 57 -3.49 -17.38 -20.92
CA GLU A 57 -2.74 -16.44 -20.12
C GLU A 57 -3.50 -16.09 -18.82
N GLY A 58 -2.75 -15.62 -17.79
CA GLY A 58 -3.33 -15.21 -16.54
C GLY A 58 -4.04 -16.35 -15.80
N GLY A 59 -3.27 -17.30 -15.27
CA GLY A 59 -3.84 -18.41 -14.49
C GLY A 59 -4.75 -17.96 -13.38
N GLY A 60 -4.38 -16.89 -12.66
CA GLY A 60 -5.24 -16.20 -11.70
C GLY A 60 -6.19 -15.25 -12.40
N VAL A 61 -5.64 -14.22 -13.09
CA VAL A 61 -6.43 -13.11 -13.62
C VAL A 61 -5.96 -12.73 -15.04
N TYR A 62 -6.90 -12.57 -15.95
CA TYR A 62 -6.68 -11.97 -17.26
C TYR A 62 -7.46 -10.65 -17.36
N GLY A 63 -6.76 -9.52 -17.51
CA GLY A 63 -7.40 -8.19 -17.57
C GLY A 63 -8.11 -7.78 -16.28
N GLY A 64 -8.78 -6.63 -16.30
CA GLY A 64 -9.48 -6.09 -15.14
C GLY A 64 -8.61 -5.23 -14.24
N SER A 65 -9.03 -4.92 -13.02
CA SER A 65 -8.28 -4.13 -12.04
C SER A 65 -8.33 -4.77 -10.66
N LEU A 66 -7.23 -4.68 -9.91
CA LEU A 66 -7.09 -5.37 -8.62
C LEU A 66 -6.61 -4.41 -7.54
N MET A 67 -7.28 -4.42 -6.38
CA MET A 67 -6.97 -3.61 -5.21
C MET A 67 -6.95 -4.46 -3.95
N ASN A 68 -5.92 -4.39 -3.14
CA ASN A 68 -5.78 -5.20 -1.92
C ASN A 68 -5.95 -6.71 -2.15
N CYS A 69 -5.46 -7.26 -3.25
CA CYS A 69 -5.67 -8.66 -3.60
C CYS A 69 -4.40 -9.50 -3.45
N VAL A 70 -4.55 -10.72 -2.96
CA VAL A 70 -3.55 -11.78 -3.15
C VAL A 70 -3.83 -12.46 -4.49
N VAL A 71 -2.81 -12.53 -5.37
CA VAL A 71 -2.86 -13.27 -6.64
C VAL A 71 -1.60 -14.12 -6.71
N TYR A 72 -1.68 -15.36 -6.26
CA TYR A 72 -0.50 -16.19 -6.01
C TYR A 72 -0.74 -17.66 -6.37
N ASP A 73 0.31 -18.37 -6.73
CA ASP A 73 0.26 -19.81 -7.05
C ASP A 73 -0.83 -20.20 -8.06
N ASN A 74 -1.06 -19.37 -9.06
CA ASN A 74 -1.93 -19.70 -10.18
C ASN A 74 -1.07 -20.21 -11.36
N ILE A 75 -1.66 -20.99 -12.26
CA ILE A 75 -0.94 -21.69 -13.34
C ILE A 75 -1.49 -21.28 -14.71
N ALA A 76 -0.60 -20.92 -15.62
CA ALA A 76 -0.90 -20.70 -17.03
C ALA A 76 0.32 -21.08 -17.90
N PHE A 77 0.15 -21.09 -19.22
CA PHE A 77 1.25 -21.43 -20.14
C PHE A 77 2.37 -20.38 -20.14
N GLY A 78 2.03 -19.09 -20.14
CA GLY A 78 2.99 -17.99 -20.22
C GLY A 78 3.01 -17.07 -18.99
N SER A 79 1.85 -16.65 -18.53
CA SER A 79 1.69 -15.68 -17.44
C SER A 79 0.92 -16.30 -16.29
N PHE A 80 1.61 -16.75 -15.26
CA PHE A 80 1.02 -17.58 -14.20
C PHE A 80 -0.06 -16.88 -13.40
N ASN A 81 0.29 -15.87 -12.64
CA ASN A 81 -0.65 -15.24 -11.70
C ASN A 81 -1.60 -14.26 -12.41
N PHE A 82 -1.08 -13.42 -13.27
CA PHE A 82 -1.88 -12.42 -13.98
C PHE A 82 -1.34 -12.13 -15.38
N TYR A 83 -2.22 -11.70 -16.27
CA TYR A 83 -1.87 -11.14 -17.57
C TYR A 83 -2.74 -9.94 -17.89
N PHE A 84 -2.11 -8.83 -18.27
CA PHE A 84 -2.81 -7.60 -18.61
C PHE A 84 -2.46 -7.15 -20.03
N PRO A 85 -3.39 -7.31 -20.98
CA PRO A 85 -3.17 -6.94 -22.39
C PRO A 85 -3.15 -5.43 -22.62
N SER A 86 -3.54 -4.62 -21.65
CA SER A 86 -3.59 -3.16 -21.67
C SER A 86 -3.36 -2.59 -20.27
N ASN A 87 -3.32 -1.28 -20.11
CA ASN A 87 -3.05 -0.55 -18.86
C ASN A 87 -4.03 -0.86 -17.73
N VAL A 88 -3.94 -2.05 -17.19
CA VAL A 88 -4.68 -2.47 -16.00
C VAL A 88 -3.89 -2.09 -14.75
N LEU A 89 -4.60 -1.69 -13.71
CA LEU A 89 -4.03 -1.23 -12.47
C LEU A 89 -4.10 -2.31 -11.40
N MET A 90 -2.94 -2.63 -10.79
CA MET A 90 -2.86 -3.39 -9.55
C MET A 90 -2.28 -2.49 -8.46
N ASN A 91 -3.03 -2.27 -7.39
CA ASN A 91 -2.56 -1.50 -6.23
C ASN A 91 -2.69 -2.32 -4.96
N TYR A 92 -1.65 -2.26 -4.14
CA TYR A 92 -1.61 -2.95 -2.84
C TYR A 92 -1.97 -4.43 -2.98
N CYS A 93 -1.35 -5.09 -3.95
CA CYS A 93 -1.55 -6.52 -4.19
C CYS A 93 -0.30 -7.32 -3.83
N CYS A 94 -0.51 -8.55 -3.37
CA CYS A 94 0.54 -9.53 -3.17
C CYS A 94 0.56 -10.49 -4.36
N THR A 95 1.60 -10.41 -5.19
CA THR A 95 1.70 -11.21 -6.42
C THR A 95 3.14 -11.29 -6.94
N THR A 96 3.44 -12.29 -7.73
CA THR A 96 4.71 -12.44 -8.46
C THR A 96 4.43 -12.76 -9.93
N PRO A 97 5.16 -12.16 -10.89
CA PRO A 97 6.16 -11.09 -10.74
C PRO A 97 5.56 -9.77 -10.23
N LEU A 98 6.41 -8.79 -9.88
CA LEU A 98 5.95 -7.45 -9.51
C LEU A 98 5.27 -6.79 -10.72
N PRO A 99 4.03 -6.28 -10.59
CA PRO A 99 3.38 -5.54 -11.67
C PRO A 99 4.17 -4.30 -12.08
N THR A 100 4.21 -4.01 -13.36
CA THR A 100 4.89 -2.82 -13.90
C THR A 100 4.14 -1.52 -13.62
N ASN A 101 2.84 -1.60 -13.33
CA ASN A 101 1.96 -0.47 -13.04
C ASN A 101 1.33 -0.62 -11.66
N GLY A 102 1.04 0.50 -11.01
CA GLY A 102 0.39 0.53 -9.69
C GLY A 102 1.37 0.80 -8.55
N ILE A 103 0.84 0.88 -7.35
CA ILE A 103 1.57 1.25 -6.12
C ILE A 103 1.29 0.26 -5.00
N GLY A 104 2.22 0.16 -4.04
CA GLY A 104 2.04 -0.64 -2.84
C GLY A 104 2.02 -2.15 -3.04
N ASN A 105 2.40 -2.65 -4.23
CA ASN A 105 2.44 -4.09 -4.50
C ASN A 105 3.65 -4.75 -3.86
N ILE A 106 3.49 -5.99 -3.39
CA ILE A 106 4.52 -6.81 -2.77
C ILE A 106 4.65 -8.15 -3.50
N THR A 107 5.85 -8.74 -3.47
CA THR A 107 6.14 -10.03 -4.13
C THR A 107 6.46 -11.16 -3.15
N ASN A 108 6.46 -10.86 -1.87
CA ASN A 108 6.69 -11.85 -0.82
C ASN A 108 5.61 -12.94 -0.87
N GLU A 109 5.97 -14.16 -0.49
CA GLU A 109 5.00 -15.24 -0.32
C GLU A 109 3.94 -14.84 0.74
N PRO A 110 2.63 -15.02 0.48
CA PRO A 110 1.57 -14.59 1.40
C PRO A 110 1.53 -15.36 2.72
N ILE A 111 2.19 -16.49 2.83
CA ILE A 111 2.32 -17.36 4.03
C ILE A 111 0.94 -17.69 4.63
N PHE A 112 0.25 -18.61 3.99
CA PHE A 112 -1.06 -19.09 4.43
C PHE A 112 -0.97 -20.14 5.56
N VAL A 113 -2.00 -20.23 6.40
CA VAL A 113 -2.10 -21.18 7.53
C VAL A 113 -1.95 -22.62 7.06
N ASN A 114 -2.67 -23.01 6.01
CA ASN A 114 -2.57 -24.35 5.43
C ASN A 114 -2.91 -24.36 3.95
N PHE A 115 -1.92 -24.01 3.13
CA PHE A 115 -2.08 -23.94 1.67
C PHE A 115 -2.61 -25.25 1.05
N ASN A 116 -2.04 -26.39 1.45
CA ASN A 116 -2.44 -27.70 0.90
C ASN A 116 -3.85 -28.13 1.36
N GLY A 117 -4.29 -27.67 2.51
CA GLY A 117 -5.63 -27.90 3.03
C GLY A 117 -6.66 -26.87 2.54
N SER A 118 -6.27 -25.94 1.68
CA SER A 118 -7.11 -24.83 1.18
C SER A 118 -7.56 -23.88 2.30
N ASP A 119 -6.76 -23.71 3.34
CA ASP A 119 -6.91 -22.69 4.34
C ASP A 119 -5.98 -21.51 4.01
N PHE A 120 -6.57 -20.45 3.44
CA PHE A 120 -5.89 -19.28 2.95
C PHE A 120 -5.94 -18.09 3.92
N HIS A 121 -6.19 -18.33 5.20
CA HIS A 121 -5.95 -17.36 6.26
C HIS A 121 -4.45 -17.05 6.37
N LEU A 122 -4.14 -15.85 6.79
CA LEU A 122 -2.75 -15.41 6.96
C LEU A 122 -2.15 -15.97 8.26
N GLN A 123 -0.92 -16.48 8.20
CA GLN A 123 -0.14 -16.73 9.41
C GLN A 123 0.31 -15.43 10.06
N SER A 124 0.66 -15.50 11.35
CA SER A 124 1.05 -14.34 12.17
C SER A 124 2.29 -13.58 11.70
N ASN A 125 3.05 -14.13 10.77
CA ASN A 125 4.24 -13.52 10.15
C ASN A 125 4.03 -13.19 8.67
N SER A 126 2.79 -13.25 8.17
CA SER A 126 2.50 -12.97 6.76
C SER A 126 2.84 -11.53 6.38
N PRO A 127 3.53 -11.30 5.24
CA PRO A 127 3.79 -9.96 4.75
C PRO A 127 2.52 -9.23 4.28
N CYS A 128 1.41 -9.93 4.11
CA CYS A 128 0.13 -9.35 3.73
C CYS A 128 -0.55 -8.59 4.89
N ILE A 129 -0.12 -8.80 6.15
CA ILE A 129 -0.71 -8.17 7.33
C ILE A 129 -0.39 -6.66 7.32
N ASN A 130 -1.42 -5.84 7.53
CA ASN A 130 -1.36 -4.37 7.54
C ASN A 130 -0.70 -3.78 6.27
N ALA A 131 -0.81 -4.46 5.14
CA ALA A 131 -0.09 -4.10 3.92
C ALA A 131 -0.99 -3.56 2.79
N GLY A 132 -2.31 -3.52 2.99
CA GLY A 132 -3.28 -2.99 2.06
C GLY A 132 -3.46 -1.47 2.17
N ASN A 133 -4.53 -0.96 1.55
CA ASN A 133 -4.91 0.45 1.62
C ASN A 133 -6.39 0.57 2.00
N ASN A 134 -6.65 1.25 3.11
CA ASN A 134 -8.00 1.43 3.65
C ASN A 134 -8.95 2.17 2.69
N ALA A 135 -8.42 3.02 1.78
CA ALA A 135 -9.24 3.74 0.80
C ALA A 135 -9.98 2.82 -0.18
N TYR A 136 -9.55 1.58 -0.34
CA TYR A 136 -10.21 0.58 -1.21
C TYR A 136 -11.18 -0.32 -0.44
N VAL A 137 -11.29 -0.19 0.86
CA VAL A 137 -12.19 -1.01 1.67
C VAL A 137 -13.63 -0.55 1.50
N THR A 138 -14.52 -1.46 1.11
CA THR A 138 -15.94 -1.19 0.86
C THR A 138 -16.88 -1.94 1.80
N SER A 139 -16.35 -2.84 2.64
CA SER A 139 -17.11 -3.62 3.62
C SER A 139 -16.53 -3.43 5.02
N THR A 140 -17.34 -3.54 6.04
CA THR A 140 -16.93 -3.49 7.45
C THR A 140 -16.39 -4.83 7.95
N THR A 141 -16.61 -5.90 7.19
CA THR A 141 -16.20 -7.27 7.54
C THR A 141 -15.36 -7.90 6.44
N ASP A 142 -14.52 -8.86 6.83
CA ASP A 142 -13.81 -9.77 5.94
C ASP A 142 -14.71 -10.94 5.46
N LEU A 143 -14.14 -11.92 4.77
CA LEU A 143 -14.90 -13.05 4.23
C LEU A 143 -15.51 -13.94 5.32
N ASP A 144 -14.94 -13.98 6.52
CA ASP A 144 -15.45 -14.73 7.67
C ASP A 144 -16.48 -13.96 8.52
N GLY A 145 -16.70 -12.68 8.20
CA GLY A 145 -17.57 -11.80 8.96
C GLY A 145 -16.90 -11.12 10.14
N ASN A 146 -15.58 -11.22 10.28
CA ASN A 146 -14.78 -10.52 11.29
C ASN A 146 -14.52 -9.07 10.86
N PRO A 147 -14.15 -8.16 11.78
CA PRO A 147 -13.75 -6.79 11.42
C PRO A 147 -12.72 -6.77 10.29
N ARG A 148 -12.97 -5.94 9.24
CA ARG A 148 -12.11 -5.86 8.04
C ARG A 148 -10.82 -5.08 8.25
N ILE A 149 -10.75 -4.22 9.25
CA ILE A 149 -9.55 -3.45 9.57
C ILE A 149 -9.22 -3.67 11.03
N VAL A 150 -8.09 -4.31 11.30
CA VAL A 150 -7.55 -4.54 12.63
C VAL A 150 -6.09 -4.08 12.65
N GLY A 151 -5.68 -3.35 13.69
CA GLY A 151 -4.31 -2.78 13.76
C GLY A 151 -4.12 -1.52 12.93
N GLY A 152 -5.20 -0.95 12.38
CA GLY A 152 -5.20 0.37 11.70
C GLY A 152 -5.11 0.33 10.18
N THR A 153 -4.56 -0.73 9.58
CA THR A 153 -4.46 -0.90 8.12
C THR A 153 -5.00 -2.26 7.72
N VAL A 154 -5.75 -2.29 6.63
CA VAL A 154 -6.34 -3.52 6.08
C VAL A 154 -5.26 -4.48 5.57
N ASP A 155 -5.50 -5.77 5.72
CA ASP A 155 -4.66 -6.81 5.13
C ASP A 155 -4.90 -6.95 3.62
N ILE A 156 -3.90 -7.43 2.91
CA ILE A 156 -4.03 -7.83 1.50
C ILE A 156 -4.67 -9.22 1.43
N GLY A 157 -5.81 -9.32 0.73
CA GLY A 157 -6.54 -10.58 0.54
C GLY A 157 -7.97 -10.54 1.07
N ALA A 158 -8.62 -11.71 1.09
CA ALA A 158 -10.02 -11.87 1.49
C ALA A 158 -10.24 -11.92 3.01
N TYR A 159 -9.20 -12.27 3.75
CA TYR A 159 -9.23 -12.47 5.19
C TYR A 159 -8.40 -11.41 5.90
N GLU A 160 -8.84 -11.01 7.08
CA GLU A 160 -8.12 -10.11 7.98
C GLU A 160 -7.54 -10.88 9.15
N TYR A 161 -6.26 -10.68 9.42
CA TYR A 161 -5.61 -11.26 10.60
C TYR A 161 -6.04 -10.51 11.86
N GLN A 162 -6.75 -11.18 12.76
CA GLN A 162 -7.48 -10.52 13.85
C GLN A 162 -6.64 -10.12 15.06
N THR A 163 -5.35 -10.47 15.11
CA THR A 163 -4.48 -10.19 16.26
C THR A 163 -3.10 -9.68 15.85
N PRO A 164 -3.00 -8.65 14.96
CA PRO A 164 -1.70 -8.08 14.62
C PRO A 164 -1.06 -7.45 15.86
N THR A 165 0.23 -7.65 16.05
CA THR A 165 0.99 -7.10 17.17
C THR A 165 1.65 -5.78 16.84
N SER A 166 1.99 -5.55 15.56
CA SER A 166 2.46 -4.27 15.05
C SER A 166 1.34 -3.55 14.28
N ILE A 167 1.31 -2.22 14.37
CA ILE A 167 0.43 -1.34 13.59
C ILE A 167 1.03 -0.94 12.24
N ILE A 168 2.26 -1.36 11.97
CA ILE A 168 3.02 -1.07 10.76
C ILE A 168 2.86 -2.24 9.76
N SER A 169 2.92 -1.96 8.47
CA SER A 169 2.94 -3.00 7.43
C SER A 169 4.05 -4.03 7.70
N TYR A 170 3.67 -5.29 7.81
CA TYR A 170 4.63 -6.38 8.04
C TYR A 170 5.60 -6.54 6.87
N ALA A 171 5.15 -6.37 5.63
CA ALA A 171 6.03 -6.37 4.48
C ALA A 171 7.09 -5.27 4.55
N TRP A 172 6.70 -4.08 5.01
CA TRP A 172 7.64 -2.96 5.14
C TRP A 172 8.63 -3.20 6.29
N LEU A 173 8.19 -3.69 7.45
CA LEU A 173 9.11 -4.05 8.54
C LEU A 173 10.11 -5.12 8.09
N GLN A 174 9.64 -6.18 7.45
CA GLN A 174 10.48 -7.27 6.94
C GLN A 174 11.49 -6.79 5.89
N GLN A 175 11.11 -5.83 5.04
CA GLN A 175 12.03 -5.21 4.07
C GLN A 175 13.27 -4.61 4.72
N TYR A 176 13.12 -4.07 5.93
CA TYR A 176 14.22 -3.46 6.70
C TYR A 176 14.78 -4.39 7.79
N GLY A 177 14.34 -5.66 7.83
CA GLY A 177 14.78 -6.63 8.83
C GLY A 177 14.32 -6.32 10.25
N LEU A 178 13.24 -5.57 10.39
CA LEU A 178 12.66 -5.18 11.68
C LEU A 178 11.61 -6.21 12.16
N PRO A 179 11.47 -6.40 13.49
CA PRO A 179 10.49 -7.32 14.05
C PRO A 179 9.05 -6.86 13.79
N THR A 180 8.15 -7.83 13.62
CA THR A 180 6.71 -7.61 13.41
C THR A 180 5.87 -7.81 14.68
N ASP A 181 6.52 -7.94 15.82
CA ASP A 181 5.90 -8.20 17.13
C ASP A 181 5.50 -6.92 17.90
N GLY A 182 5.55 -5.77 17.24
CA GLY A 182 5.21 -4.47 17.81
C GLY A 182 6.36 -3.80 18.56
N SER A 183 7.45 -4.49 18.85
CA SER A 183 8.59 -3.93 19.60
C SER A 183 9.33 -2.83 18.83
N ALA A 184 9.24 -2.85 17.51
CA ALA A 184 9.86 -1.84 16.65
C ALA A 184 9.05 -0.56 16.53
N ASP A 185 7.74 -0.58 16.64
CA ASP A 185 6.83 0.47 16.18
C ASP A 185 7.20 1.88 16.64
N PHE A 186 7.55 2.01 17.91
CA PHE A 186 7.87 3.30 18.53
C PHE A 186 9.35 3.45 18.94
N ALA A 187 10.21 2.53 18.49
CA ALA A 187 11.65 2.62 18.66
C ALA A 187 12.28 3.51 17.58
N ASP A 188 13.35 4.21 17.93
CA ASP A 188 14.20 4.96 16.99
C ASP A 188 15.44 4.11 16.70
N TYR A 189 15.49 3.47 15.55
CA TYR A 189 16.57 2.53 15.19
C TYR A 189 17.81 3.20 14.59
N ASP A 190 17.65 4.39 14.01
CA ASP A 190 18.72 5.09 13.31
C ASP A 190 19.21 6.36 14.03
N GLY A 191 18.57 6.73 15.13
CA GLY A 191 18.96 7.87 15.96
C GLY A 191 18.61 9.23 15.36
N THR A 192 17.65 9.29 14.43
CA THR A 192 17.19 10.53 13.80
C THR A 192 16.23 11.34 14.67
N GLY A 193 15.71 10.74 15.74
CA GLY A 193 14.64 11.30 16.58
C GLY A 193 13.23 11.00 16.07
N MET A 194 13.10 10.29 14.93
CA MET A 194 11.86 9.72 14.44
C MET A 194 11.79 8.24 14.85
N ASN A 195 10.63 7.77 15.23
CA ASN A 195 10.42 6.34 15.46
C ASN A 195 10.01 5.62 14.17
N VAL A 196 10.11 4.29 14.15
CA VAL A 196 9.83 3.46 12.98
C VAL A 196 8.42 3.71 12.40
N TYR A 197 7.42 3.97 13.25
CA TYR A 197 6.08 4.32 12.78
C TYR A 197 6.06 5.66 12.03
N GLN A 198 6.79 6.66 12.51
CA GLN A 198 6.92 7.95 11.84
C GLN A 198 7.66 7.83 10.52
N ASP A 199 8.71 7.01 10.47
CA ASP A 199 9.45 6.72 9.23
C ASP A 199 8.57 6.02 8.20
N TRP A 200 7.78 5.03 8.63
CA TRP A 200 6.83 4.33 7.76
C TRP A 200 5.82 5.30 7.12
N ILE A 201 5.21 6.17 7.92
CA ILE A 201 4.27 7.19 7.43
C ILE A 201 4.98 8.14 6.46
N ALA A 202 6.19 8.57 6.80
CA ALA A 202 6.96 9.50 5.98
C ALA A 202 7.58 8.84 4.72
N GLY A 203 7.60 7.50 4.65
CA GLY A 203 8.22 6.75 3.56
C GLY A 203 9.75 6.75 3.62
N LEU A 204 10.31 6.92 4.81
CA LEU A 204 11.74 6.96 5.07
C LEU A 204 12.30 5.55 5.33
N ASN A 205 13.61 5.43 5.33
CA ASN A 205 14.30 4.20 5.71
C ASN A 205 14.62 4.24 7.21
N PRO A 206 14.00 3.40 8.07
CA PRO A 206 14.10 3.47 9.53
C PRO A 206 15.45 2.97 10.08
N THR A 207 16.36 2.55 9.22
CA THR A 207 17.71 2.05 9.58
C THR A 207 18.83 2.90 8.99
N ASN A 208 18.50 4.05 8.41
CA ASN A 208 19.47 4.93 7.77
C ASN A 208 19.36 6.35 8.33
N VAL A 209 20.32 6.75 9.15
CA VAL A 209 20.42 8.09 9.76
C VAL A 209 20.36 9.27 8.78
N LEU A 210 20.61 9.04 7.49
CA LEU A 210 20.51 10.06 6.44
C LEU A 210 19.10 10.14 5.81
N SER A 211 18.21 9.23 6.17
CA SER A 211 16.83 9.19 5.65
C SER A 211 15.90 9.88 6.65
N VAL A 212 15.82 11.19 6.60
CA VAL A 212 15.11 12.02 7.58
C VAL A 212 14.21 13.05 6.88
N LEU A 213 13.07 13.36 7.48
CA LEU A 213 12.23 14.49 7.06
C LEU A 213 12.80 15.79 7.65
N ALA A 214 13.65 16.47 6.89
CA ALA A 214 14.37 17.64 7.34
C ALA A 214 13.97 18.89 6.56
N MET A 215 13.78 20.01 7.29
CA MET A 215 13.66 21.33 6.67
C MET A 215 15.03 21.79 6.17
N LEU A 216 15.07 22.30 4.95
CA LEU A 216 16.26 22.94 4.38
C LEU A 216 16.25 24.45 4.71
N PRO A 217 17.42 25.14 4.71
CA PRO A 217 17.45 26.56 4.94
C PRO A 217 16.56 27.33 3.97
N PRO A 218 15.65 28.19 4.45
CA PRO A 218 14.80 29.00 3.58
C PRO A 218 15.62 29.99 2.77
N ALA A 219 15.21 30.23 1.53
CA ALA A 219 15.85 31.19 0.64
C ALA A 219 14.90 32.33 0.28
N PRO A 220 15.36 33.61 0.33
CA PRO A 220 14.54 34.75 -0.10
C PRO A 220 14.30 34.72 -1.61
N THR A 221 13.13 35.17 -2.03
CA THR A 221 12.78 35.37 -3.44
C THR A 221 12.24 36.78 -3.65
N ASN A 222 12.51 37.32 -4.83
CA ASN A 222 12.11 38.68 -5.18
C ASN A 222 10.94 38.74 -6.18
N ASN A 223 10.60 37.60 -6.81
CA ASN A 223 9.52 37.58 -7.80
C ASN A 223 8.77 36.20 -7.80
N PRO A 224 7.63 36.10 -7.12
CA PRO A 224 7.09 37.05 -6.13
C PRO A 224 7.99 37.17 -4.90
N ALA A 225 7.94 38.29 -4.19
CA ALA A 225 8.65 38.50 -2.95
C ALA A 225 8.14 37.50 -1.87
N GLY A 226 9.04 36.96 -1.03
CA GLY A 226 8.71 36.01 0.00
C GLY A 226 9.88 35.09 0.38
N LEU A 227 9.57 33.93 0.92
CA LEU A 227 10.56 32.90 1.24
C LEU A 227 10.21 31.60 0.51
N VAL A 228 11.20 31.03 -0.18
CA VAL A 228 11.12 29.63 -0.64
C VAL A 228 11.51 28.74 0.53
N VAL A 229 10.54 27.96 0.99
CA VAL A 229 10.68 26.97 2.06
C VAL A 229 10.78 25.59 1.43
N SER A 230 11.85 24.87 1.75
CA SER A 230 12.13 23.57 1.15
C SER A 230 12.38 22.51 2.23
N TRP A 231 12.11 21.27 1.89
CA TRP A 231 12.37 20.12 2.78
C TRP A 231 12.76 18.87 2.00
N GLU A 232 13.47 17.98 2.64
CA GLU A 232 13.72 16.64 2.10
C GLU A 232 12.41 15.88 2.01
N SER A 233 12.14 15.24 0.88
CA SER A 233 10.83 14.67 0.59
C SER A 233 10.90 13.38 -0.21
N VAL A 234 9.84 12.59 -0.08
CA VAL A 234 9.63 11.35 -0.80
C VAL A 234 8.47 11.52 -1.75
N SER A 235 8.62 11.08 -3.01
CA SER A 235 7.51 10.99 -3.96
C SER A 235 6.42 10.05 -3.40
N ASN A 236 5.18 10.27 -3.80
CA ASN A 236 4.01 9.53 -3.32
C ASN A 236 3.66 9.75 -1.84
N ARG A 237 4.19 10.82 -1.23
CA ARG A 237 3.71 11.34 0.05
C ARG A 237 3.11 12.71 -0.15
N THR A 238 2.15 13.04 0.69
CA THR A 238 1.49 14.35 0.70
C THR A 238 1.87 15.06 1.99
N TYR A 239 2.22 16.34 1.87
CA TYR A 239 2.74 17.13 2.97
C TYR A 239 1.81 18.29 3.31
N PHE A 240 1.89 18.75 4.55
CA PHE A 240 1.38 20.06 4.94
C PHE A 240 2.53 20.91 5.49
N LEU A 241 2.45 22.22 5.24
CA LEU A 241 3.41 23.20 5.72
C LEU A 241 2.71 24.16 6.70
N GLN A 242 3.37 24.40 7.80
CA GLN A 242 2.89 25.35 8.82
C GLN A 242 3.94 26.42 9.09
N SER A 243 3.47 27.60 9.44
CA SER A 243 4.33 28.72 9.81
C SER A 243 3.91 29.36 11.13
N SER A 244 4.86 30.07 11.72
CA SER A 244 4.66 30.92 12.89
C SER A 244 5.57 32.14 12.82
N THR A 245 5.12 33.26 13.35
CA THR A 245 5.94 34.46 13.62
C THR A 245 6.17 34.66 15.11
N ASN A 246 5.51 33.85 15.96
CA ASN A 246 5.62 33.95 17.40
C ASN A 246 5.46 32.57 18.06
N LEU A 247 6.55 32.00 18.54
CA LEU A 247 6.54 30.68 19.20
C LEU A 247 5.84 30.67 20.57
N GLY A 248 5.48 31.83 21.10
CA GLY A 248 4.66 31.96 22.34
C GLY A 248 3.16 32.03 22.10
N ALA A 249 2.72 32.06 20.82
CA ALA A 249 1.28 32.11 20.49
C ALA A 249 0.58 30.75 20.72
N GLN A 250 -0.76 30.79 20.78
CA GLN A 250 -1.60 29.58 20.84
C GLN A 250 -2.70 29.65 19.76
N PRO A 251 -2.73 28.76 18.78
CA PRO A 251 -1.72 27.72 18.49
C PRO A 251 -0.39 28.34 18.04
N VAL A 252 0.71 27.66 18.32
CA VAL A 252 2.06 28.13 17.95
C VAL A 252 2.22 28.20 16.42
N PHE A 253 1.74 27.19 15.72
CA PHE A 253 1.83 27.08 14.27
C PHE A 253 0.44 27.05 13.62
N SER A 254 0.29 27.69 12.48
CA SER A 254 -0.88 27.61 11.61
C SER A 254 -0.51 27.04 10.24
N THR A 255 -1.43 26.23 9.69
CA THR A 255 -1.23 25.64 8.38
C THR A 255 -1.36 26.71 7.29
N ILE A 256 -0.32 26.88 6.48
CA ILE A 256 -0.29 27.80 5.35
C ILE A 256 -0.55 27.08 4.03
N GLN A 257 -0.23 25.78 3.95
CA GLN A 257 -0.53 24.94 2.79
C GLN A 257 -0.68 23.48 3.21
N SER A 258 -1.62 22.78 2.58
CA SER A 258 -1.85 21.32 2.69
C SER A 258 -1.92 20.69 1.31
N ASN A 259 -1.97 19.38 1.26
CA ASN A 259 -2.01 18.61 0.01
C ASN A 259 -0.83 18.91 -0.94
N ILE A 260 0.34 19.18 -0.38
CA ILE A 260 1.56 19.40 -1.17
C ILE A 260 2.09 18.03 -1.61
N VAL A 261 2.04 17.76 -2.91
CA VAL A 261 2.55 16.50 -3.45
C VAL A 261 4.08 16.49 -3.38
N GLY A 262 4.64 15.48 -2.72
CA GLY A 262 6.07 15.29 -2.58
C GLY A 262 6.77 15.01 -3.89
N GLN A 263 7.95 15.59 -4.04
CA GLN A 263 8.88 15.31 -5.12
C GLN A 263 9.99 14.38 -4.62
N THR A 264 10.66 13.68 -5.51
CA THR A 264 11.84 12.90 -5.15
C THR A 264 12.99 13.82 -4.73
N GLY A 265 13.48 13.62 -3.51
CA GLY A 265 14.58 14.38 -2.93
C GLY A 265 14.14 15.67 -2.25
N THR A 266 13.59 16.64 -2.95
CA THR A 266 13.25 17.94 -2.37
C THR A 266 11.92 18.47 -2.88
N THR A 267 11.08 18.90 -1.95
CA THR A 267 9.85 19.67 -2.26
C THR A 267 9.99 21.09 -1.73
N SER A 268 9.43 22.05 -2.44
CA SER A 268 9.51 23.46 -2.11
C SER A 268 8.13 24.14 -2.17
N TYR A 269 7.95 25.14 -1.34
CA TYR A 269 6.79 26.03 -1.34
C TYR A 269 7.24 27.49 -1.23
N ASN A 270 6.64 28.37 -2.00
CA ASN A 270 6.93 29.81 -1.93
C ASN A 270 5.89 30.49 -1.02
N ASP A 271 6.31 30.85 0.19
CA ASP A 271 5.48 31.64 1.10
C ASP A 271 5.58 33.12 0.77
N THR A 272 4.65 33.61 -0.02
CA THR A 272 4.56 35.03 -0.44
C THR A 272 4.09 35.96 0.69
N ASN A 273 3.64 35.42 1.83
CA ASN A 273 3.27 36.22 3.00
C ASN A 273 4.48 36.48 3.92
N ALA A 274 5.56 35.74 3.73
CA ALA A 274 6.79 35.91 4.51
C ALA A 274 7.64 37.04 3.93
N VAL A 275 7.19 38.27 4.13
CA VAL A 275 7.86 39.48 3.68
C VAL A 275 8.31 40.34 4.88
N GLY A 276 9.47 41.01 4.76
CA GLY A 276 10.04 41.85 5.84
C GLY A 276 11.05 41.10 6.72
N ASN A 277 11.28 41.61 7.92
CA ASN A 277 12.42 41.19 8.75
C ASN A 277 12.16 39.98 9.65
N GLY A 278 10.98 39.31 9.57
CA GLY A 278 10.67 38.15 10.40
C GLY A 278 10.52 38.47 11.90
N PRO A 279 10.60 37.48 12.81
CA PRO A 279 11.02 36.10 12.55
C PRO A 279 9.96 35.27 11.80
N PHE A 280 10.41 34.30 11.00
CA PHE A 280 9.56 33.31 10.37
C PHE A 280 10.05 31.90 10.76
N PHE A 281 9.16 31.09 11.32
CA PHE A 281 9.42 29.71 11.72
C PHE A 281 8.54 28.80 10.89
N TYR A 282 9.10 27.68 10.43
CA TYR A 282 8.38 26.70 9.62
C TYR A 282 8.51 25.32 10.19
N ARG A 283 7.48 24.51 9.98
CA ARG A 283 7.54 23.06 10.14
C ARG A 283 6.74 22.38 9.04
N VAL A 284 7.20 21.21 8.63
CA VAL A 284 6.53 20.33 7.68
C VAL A 284 6.07 19.06 8.39
N GLY A 285 4.97 18.49 7.91
CA GLY A 285 4.51 17.17 8.34
C GLY A 285 3.94 16.40 7.16
N VAL A 286 3.87 15.09 7.31
CA VAL A 286 3.22 14.19 6.34
C VAL A 286 1.74 14.16 6.60
N GLN A 287 0.93 14.30 5.56
CA GLN A 287 -0.52 14.18 5.63
C GLN A 287 -0.91 12.72 5.41
N GLN A 288 -1.65 12.15 6.32
CA GLN A 288 -2.21 10.79 6.23
C GLN A 288 -3.51 10.74 5.43
#